data_0ecf288f6663c0b9845b24169e1c2aff
#
_entry.id   0ecf288f6663c0b9845b24169e1c2aff
#
_cell.length_a   1.000
_cell.length_b   1.000
_cell.length_c   1.000
_cell.angle_alpha   90.00
_cell.angle_beta   90.00
_cell.angle_gamma   90.00
#
_symmetry.space_group_name_H-M   'P 1'
#
loop_
_entity.id
_entity.type
_entity.pdbx_description
1 polymer ?
#
loop_
_entity_poly.entity_id
_entity_poly.type
_entity_poly.pdbx_seq_one_letter_code
_entity_poly.pdbx_strand_id
1 'polypeptide(L)'
;MLYVNSSIPAVETLRAEGLDVVVGQPAGVPRIGLLNLMPEKVATEHDYCRMLAQSGLMLSVVLLRLPGETYKTTPQSYVEAHYEVFDPDNASPALDGLIVTG
;
A
#
# COMPACT_ATOMS: atom_id res chain seq x y z
N MET A 1 -4.45 8.54 -11.35
CA MET A 1 -3.55 9.08 -10.29
C MET A 1 -3.65 8.21 -9.07
N LEU A 2 -2.54 7.65 -8.64
CA LEU A 2 -2.45 6.87 -7.41
C LEU A 2 -1.55 7.57 -6.41
N TYR A 3 -2.08 7.77 -5.20
CA TYR A 3 -1.30 8.22 -4.06
C TYR A 3 -0.90 7.00 -3.23
N VAL A 4 0.35 6.94 -2.80
CA VAL A 4 0.86 5.88 -1.92
C VAL A 4 1.31 6.53 -0.62
N ASN A 5 0.93 5.95 0.50
CA ASN A 5 1.19 6.54 1.83
C ASN A 5 2.68 6.58 2.21
N SER A 6 3.54 5.93 1.46
CA SER A 6 4.98 5.86 1.77
C SER A 6 5.81 5.74 0.50
N SER A 7 7.08 6.14 0.58
CA SER A 7 8.02 6.13 -0.53
C SER A 7 8.60 4.73 -0.78
N ILE A 8 7.76 3.79 -1.17
CA ILE A 8 8.16 2.44 -1.51
C ILE A 8 8.79 2.38 -2.91
N PRO A 9 9.59 1.34 -3.23
CA PRO A 9 10.22 1.19 -4.55
C PRO A 9 9.22 1.23 -5.72
N ALA A 10 8.00 0.74 -5.53
CA ALA A 10 6.98 0.74 -6.58
C ALA A 10 6.68 2.14 -7.12
N VAL A 11 6.79 3.18 -6.29
CA VAL A 11 6.50 4.56 -6.74
C VAL A 11 7.40 4.94 -7.90
N GLU A 12 8.70 4.77 -7.78
CA GLU A 12 9.64 5.12 -8.84
C GLU A 12 9.52 4.19 -10.04
N THR A 13 9.37 2.88 -9.81
CA THR A 13 9.22 1.90 -10.87
C THR A 13 8.02 2.21 -11.75
N LEU A 14 6.87 2.49 -11.13
CA LEU A 14 5.63 2.75 -11.87
C LEU A 14 5.68 4.11 -12.57
N ARG A 15 6.32 5.09 -11.98
CA ARG A 15 6.53 6.38 -12.66
C ARG A 15 7.41 6.22 -13.89
N ALA A 16 8.45 5.39 -13.82
CA ALA A 16 9.29 5.08 -14.96
C ALA A 16 8.52 4.35 -16.07
N GLU A 17 7.47 3.62 -15.73
CA GLU A 17 6.55 2.98 -16.67
C GLU A 17 5.54 3.97 -17.29
N GLY A 18 5.57 5.23 -16.88
CA GLY A 18 4.66 6.25 -17.39
C GLY A 18 3.35 6.36 -16.61
N LEU A 19 3.25 5.67 -15.47
CA LEU A 19 2.05 5.75 -14.63
C LEU A 19 2.12 6.94 -13.68
N ASP A 20 0.96 7.48 -13.34
CA ASP A 20 0.83 8.66 -12.50
C ASP A 20 0.70 8.24 -11.04
N VAL A 21 1.83 8.18 -10.35
CA VAL A 21 1.95 7.70 -8.98
C VAL A 21 2.78 8.69 -8.16
N VAL A 22 2.28 9.09 -7.02
CA VAL A 22 2.99 10.00 -6.10
C VAL A 22 2.85 9.54 -4.65
N VAL A 23 3.81 9.94 -3.82
CA VAL A 23 3.74 9.74 -2.38
C VAL A 23 2.84 10.81 -1.77
N GLY A 24 1.88 10.40 -0.99
CA GLY A 24 0.97 11.33 -0.31
C GLY A 24 -0.29 10.64 0.14
N GLN A 25 -1.09 11.36 0.91
CA GLN A 25 -2.36 10.84 1.45
C GLN A 25 -3.35 12.01 1.57
N PRO A 26 -3.79 12.57 0.43
CA PRO A 26 -4.64 13.75 0.45
C PRO A 26 -6.04 13.45 0.97
N ALA A 27 -6.64 14.43 1.65
CA ALA A 27 -8.02 14.35 2.07
C ALA A 27 -8.95 14.35 0.86
N GLY A 28 -10.09 13.67 0.96
CA GLY A 28 -11.11 13.65 -0.09
C GLY A 28 -10.85 12.66 -1.22
N VAL A 29 -9.73 11.94 -1.18
CA VAL A 29 -9.44 10.86 -2.13
C VAL A 29 -9.77 9.53 -1.47
N PRO A 30 -10.51 8.63 -2.15
CA PRO A 30 -10.84 7.32 -1.58
C PRO A 30 -9.58 6.56 -1.16
N ARG A 31 -9.59 6.01 0.04
CA ARG A 31 -8.49 5.23 0.62
C ARG A 31 -8.76 3.75 0.50
N ILE A 32 -7.83 3.06 -0.14
CA ILE A 32 -7.86 1.61 -0.26
C ILE A 32 -6.73 1.05 0.60
N GLY A 33 -7.09 0.25 1.59
CA GLY A 33 -6.10 -0.47 2.39
C GLY A 33 -5.61 -1.69 1.62
N LEU A 34 -4.31 -1.89 1.61
CA LEU A 34 -3.69 -3.10 1.08
C LEU A 34 -3.07 -3.86 2.26
N LEU A 35 -3.82 -4.82 2.79
CA LEU A 35 -3.34 -5.71 3.84
C LEU A 35 -2.51 -6.80 3.18
N ASN A 36 -1.19 -6.58 3.18
CA ASN A 36 -0.26 -7.40 2.44
C ASN A 36 0.32 -8.49 3.32
N LEU A 37 -0.23 -9.69 3.20
CA LEU A 37 0.18 -10.88 3.96
C LEU A 37 1.17 -11.75 3.19
N MET A 38 1.56 -11.33 1.99
CA MET A 38 2.52 -12.07 1.17
C MET A 38 3.94 -12.00 1.75
N PRO A 39 4.75 -13.07 1.60
CA PRO A 39 6.14 -13.06 2.08
C PRO A 39 7.00 -12.03 1.36
N GLU A 40 6.89 -11.94 0.04
CA GLU A 40 7.63 -10.96 -0.78
C GLU A 40 6.77 -9.72 -0.99
N LYS A 41 6.79 -8.85 0.00
CA LYS A 41 5.91 -7.69 0.01
C LYS A 41 6.18 -6.70 -1.11
N VAL A 42 7.44 -6.51 -1.47
CA VAL A 42 7.82 -5.54 -2.52
C VAL A 42 7.24 -5.93 -3.88
N ALA A 43 7.31 -7.21 -4.25
CA ALA A 43 6.73 -7.68 -5.51
C ALA A 43 5.20 -7.48 -5.53
N THR A 44 4.54 -7.79 -4.43
CA THR A 44 3.10 -7.62 -4.28
C THR A 44 2.70 -6.13 -4.36
N GLU A 45 3.48 -5.25 -3.75
CA GLU A 45 3.27 -3.80 -3.85
C GLU A 45 3.29 -3.33 -5.29
N HIS A 46 4.27 -3.79 -6.07
CA HIS A 46 4.36 -3.44 -7.51
C HIS A 46 3.11 -3.88 -8.26
N ASP A 47 2.66 -5.12 -8.04
CA ASP A 47 1.53 -5.69 -8.77
C ASP A 47 0.22 -4.94 -8.46
N TYR A 48 -0.08 -4.73 -7.19
CA TYR A 48 -1.33 -4.08 -6.79
C TYR A 48 -1.32 -2.58 -7.07
N CYS A 49 -0.21 -1.90 -6.82
CA CYS A 49 -0.11 -0.48 -7.15
C CYS A 49 -0.21 -0.24 -8.66
N ARG A 50 0.37 -1.12 -9.46
CA ARG A 50 0.25 -1.03 -10.92
C ARG A 50 -1.20 -1.17 -11.35
N MET A 51 -1.91 -2.16 -10.81
CA MET A 51 -3.32 -2.37 -11.10
C MET A 51 -4.16 -1.14 -10.73
N LEU A 52 -3.95 -0.60 -9.54
CA LEU A 52 -4.69 0.58 -9.07
C LEU A 52 -4.35 1.83 -9.88
N ALA A 53 -3.09 2.02 -10.23
CA ALA A 53 -2.67 3.16 -11.05
C ALA A 53 -3.23 3.09 -12.47
N GLN A 54 -3.41 1.88 -13.02
CA GLN A 54 -3.96 1.67 -14.36
C GLN A 54 -5.48 1.78 -14.40
N SER A 55 -6.14 1.84 -13.25
CA SER A 55 -7.61 1.89 -13.19
C SER A 55 -8.20 3.17 -13.79
N GLY A 56 -7.41 4.23 -13.90
CA GLY A 56 -7.89 5.54 -14.33
C GLY A 56 -8.61 6.33 -13.24
N LEU A 57 -8.73 5.76 -12.05
CA LEU A 57 -9.37 6.42 -10.90
C LEU A 57 -8.34 7.14 -10.06
N MET A 58 -8.79 8.18 -9.35
CA MET A 58 -7.98 8.85 -8.34
C MET A 58 -8.15 8.10 -7.03
N LEU A 59 -7.11 7.38 -6.60
CA LEU A 59 -7.15 6.54 -5.40
C LEU A 59 -5.93 6.80 -4.53
N SER A 60 -6.07 6.49 -3.25
CA SER A 60 -4.98 6.49 -2.28
C SER A 60 -4.85 5.09 -1.71
N VAL A 61 -3.65 4.51 -1.76
CA VAL A 61 -3.40 3.21 -1.17
C VAL A 61 -2.62 3.36 0.14
N VAL A 62 -3.06 2.64 1.16
CA VAL A 62 -2.40 2.58 2.47
C VAL A 62 -1.93 1.15 2.68
N LEU A 63 -0.63 0.98 2.87
CA LEU A 63 -0.03 -0.33 3.11
C LEU A 63 -0.28 -0.72 4.56
N LEU A 64 -0.82 -1.92 4.78
CA LEU A 64 -1.25 -2.39 6.09
C LEU A 64 -0.59 -3.72 6.44
N ARG A 65 -0.33 -3.90 7.73
CA ARG A 65 0.17 -5.14 8.32
C ARG A 65 -0.66 -5.51 9.54
N LEU A 66 -0.60 -6.79 9.94
CA LEU A 66 -1.22 -7.23 11.18
C LEU A 66 -0.26 -6.99 12.35
N PRO A 67 -0.80 -6.70 13.55
CA PRO A 67 0.04 -6.56 14.74
C PRO A 67 0.68 -7.90 15.11
N GLY A 68 1.92 -7.86 15.59
CA GLY A 68 2.65 -9.04 16.04
C GLY A 68 3.15 -9.98 14.94
N GLU A 69 3.00 -9.60 13.67
CA GLU A 69 3.46 -10.40 12.54
C GLU A 69 4.98 -10.42 12.46
N THR A 70 5.56 -11.59 12.15
CA THR A 70 7.01 -11.72 11.90
C THR A 70 7.24 -11.96 10.42
N TYR A 71 8.34 -11.43 9.90
CA TYR A 71 8.64 -11.45 8.47
C TYR A 71 9.93 -12.23 8.21
N LYS A 72 9.88 -13.19 7.30
CA LYS A 72 11.03 -14.05 6.96
C LYS A 72 11.75 -13.61 5.69
N THR A 73 10.99 -13.11 4.72
CA THR A 73 11.53 -12.75 3.40
C THR A 73 11.76 -11.26 3.28
N THR A 74 10.80 -10.44 3.71
CA THR A 74 10.92 -8.98 3.68
C THR A 74 11.53 -8.50 5.00
N PRO A 75 12.56 -7.64 4.98
CA PRO A 75 13.14 -7.12 6.23
C PRO A 75 12.11 -6.42 7.10
N GLN A 76 12.16 -6.67 8.39
CA GLN A 76 11.22 -6.08 9.34
C GLN A 76 11.32 -4.55 9.36
N SER A 77 12.53 -4.01 9.22
CA SER A 77 12.74 -2.56 9.16
C SER A 77 12.00 -1.91 7.98
N TYR A 78 11.93 -2.59 6.84
CA TYR A 78 11.17 -2.12 5.68
C TYR A 78 9.68 -2.06 6.00
N VAL A 79 9.15 -3.11 6.58
CA VAL A 79 7.73 -3.20 6.91
C VAL A 79 7.34 -2.14 7.95
N GLU A 80 8.16 -1.98 8.98
CA GLU A 80 7.91 -0.96 10.02
C GLU A 80 7.96 0.46 9.45
N ALA A 81 8.82 0.70 8.47
CA ALA A 81 8.96 2.03 7.86
C ALA A 81 7.79 2.39 6.93
N HIS A 82 7.16 1.41 6.28
CA HIS A 82 6.21 1.66 5.20
C HIS A 82 4.78 1.18 5.45
N TYR A 83 4.56 0.32 6.44
CA TYR A 83 3.27 -0.29 6.71
C TYR A 83 2.67 0.22 8.01
N GLU A 84 1.38 0.54 7.99
CA GLU A 84 0.63 0.87 9.19
C GLU A 84 -0.04 -0.38 9.74
N VAL A 85 -0.21 -0.44 11.05
CA VAL A 85 -0.92 -1.57 11.69
C VAL A 85 -2.40 -1.47 11.39
N PHE A 86 -2.98 -2.55 10.88
CA PHE A 86 -4.42 -2.64 10.66
C PHE A 86 -5.11 -3.03 11.97
N ASP A 87 -5.95 -2.14 12.46
CA ASP A 87 -6.73 -2.35 13.68
C ASP A 87 -8.22 -2.14 13.39
N PRO A 88 -8.94 -3.22 13.04
CA PRO A 88 -10.36 -3.10 12.71
C PRO A 88 -11.23 -2.73 13.92
N ASP A 89 -10.79 -3.05 15.14
CA ASP A 89 -11.55 -2.76 16.35
C ASP A 89 -11.63 -1.26 16.62
N ASN A 90 -10.60 -0.52 16.23
CA ASN A 90 -10.55 0.94 16.39
C ASN A 90 -10.78 1.68 15.07
N ALA A 91 -11.22 0.98 14.02
CA ALA A 91 -11.43 1.54 12.68
C ALA A 91 -10.20 2.34 12.18
N SER A 92 -9.01 1.84 12.47
CA SER A 92 -7.77 2.52 12.14
C SER A 92 -6.91 1.68 11.19
N PRO A 93 -6.41 2.28 10.10
CA PRO A 93 -6.81 3.60 9.59
C PRO A 93 -8.22 3.59 8.97
N ALA A 94 -8.80 4.77 8.78
CA ALA A 94 -10.09 4.91 8.10
C ALA A 94 -9.93 4.59 6.62
N LEU A 95 -10.71 3.64 6.11
CA LEU A 95 -10.62 3.14 4.74
C LEU A 95 -11.97 3.17 4.05
N ASP A 96 -11.96 3.39 2.74
CA ASP A 96 -13.13 3.26 1.87
C ASP A 96 -13.22 1.86 1.26
N GLY A 97 -12.11 1.15 1.19
CA GLY A 97 -12.05 -0.22 0.72
C GLY A 97 -10.83 -0.95 1.26
N LEU A 98 -10.83 -2.27 1.15
CA LEU A 98 -9.75 -3.11 1.66
C LEU A 98 -9.46 -4.24 0.69
N ILE A 99 -8.18 -4.41 0.36
CA ILE A 99 -7.67 -5.57 -0.38
C ILE A 99 -6.85 -6.40 0.60
N VAL A 100 -7.16 -7.68 0.69
CA VAL A 100 -6.40 -8.63 1.51
C VAL A 100 -5.71 -9.60 0.58
N THR A 101 -4.37 -9.73 0.71
CA THR A 101 -3.57 -10.66 -0.08
C THR A 101 -3.18 -11.89 0.73
N GLY A 102 -2.67 -12.85 0.08
CA GLY A 102 -2.16 -14.05 0.72
C GLY A 102 -2.98 -15.24 0.54
#